data_13608de56ee14e6b8df94927857836bd
#
_entry.id   13608de56ee14e6b8df94927857836bd
#
_cell.length_a   1.000
_cell.length_b   1.000
_cell.length_c   1.000
_cell.angle_alpha   90.00
_cell.angle_beta   90.00
_cell.angle_gamma   90.00
#
_symmetry.space_group_name_H-M   'P 1'
#
loop_
_entity.id
_entity.type
_entity.pdbx_description
1 polymer ?
#
loop_
_entity_poly.entity_id
_entity_poly.type
_entity_poly.pdbx_seq_one_letter_code
_entity_poly.pdbx_strand_id
1 'polypeptide(L)'
;MAPHNLYRCQGEDNWVAISCSSDQEWQAMASLLGINDSRFLTAASRKEFENQLDAQIETWTSTRDQWDVTRLLQDVGIPAMPSLDARDLERDPHLNARGFIERLNHQEVGALAHTGVPWLLHDGPNGVRTPAPMLGQHTDEILSSLLGLSESEIVHLRDRNILS
;
A
#
# COMPACT_ATOMS: atom_id res chain seq x y z
N MET A 1 22.59 8.17 -3.65
CA MET A 1 22.21 7.75 -2.30
C MET A 1 22.76 6.35 -2.04
N ALA A 2 23.24 6.08 -0.87
CA ALA A 2 23.57 4.75 -0.36
C ALA A 2 23.57 4.80 1.19
N PRO A 3 22.83 3.94 1.91
CA PRO A 3 21.95 2.91 1.36
C PRO A 3 20.70 3.49 0.67
N HIS A 4 20.15 2.73 -0.28
CA HIS A 4 18.88 3.03 -0.93
C HIS A 4 18.34 1.73 -1.54
N ASN A 5 17.69 0.90 -0.73
CA ASN A 5 17.30 -0.44 -1.14
C ASN A 5 16.13 -0.99 -0.30
N LEU A 6 15.66 -2.18 -0.67
CA LEU A 6 14.75 -3.02 0.11
C LEU A 6 15.56 -4.07 0.85
N TYR A 7 15.30 -4.23 2.14
CA TYR A 7 15.98 -5.18 3.01
C TYR A 7 14.99 -6.16 3.63
N ARG A 8 15.37 -7.44 3.64
CA ARG A 8 14.55 -8.50 4.24
C ARG A 8 14.46 -8.30 5.74
N CYS A 9 13.26 -8.47 6.28
CA CYS A 9 12.97 -8.50 7.71
C CYS A 9 12.63 -9.92 8.18
N GLN A 10 12.39 -10.08 9.48
CA GLN A 10 11.97 -11.36 10.06
C GLN A 10 10.61 -11.79 9.54
N GLY A 11 10.44 -13.07 9.21
CA GLY A 11 9.20 -13.65 8.68
C GLY A 11 9.28 -13.98 7.20
N GLU A 12 8.15 -14.34 6.63
CA GLU A 12 8.02 -14.67 5.22
C GLU A 12 7.56 -13.42 4.46
N ASP A 13 8.28 -13.05 3.42
CA ASP A 13 8.00 -11.92 2.52
C ASP A 13 7.86 -10.54 3.21
N ASN A 14 8.54 -10.36 4.35
CA ASN A 14 8.59 -9.11 5.08
C ASN A 14 9.82 -8.30 4.67
N TRP A 15 9.60 -7.06 4.25
CA TRP A 15 10.63 -6.16 3.72
C TRP A 15 10.47 -4.74 4.24
N VAL A 16 11.58 -4.04 4.31
CA VAL A 16 11.62 -2.62 4.63
C VAL A 16 12.41 -1.86 3.57
N ALA A 17 11.84 -0.78 3.05
CA ALA A 17 12.55 0.19 2.22
C ALA A 17 13.31 1.16 3.13
N ILE A 18 14.61 1.34 2.89
CA ILE A 18 15.46 2.27 3.64
C ILE A 18 16.22 3.17 2.66
N SER A 19 16.30 4.46 2.97
CA SER A 19 17.03 5.41 2.16
C SER A 19 17.79 6.43 3.03
N CYS A 20 19.08 6.65 2.74
CA CYS A 20 19.85 7.74 3.33
C CYS A 20 20.29 8.73 2.26
N SER A 21 19.91 9.98 2.42
CA SER A 21 20.22 11.06 1.46
C SER A 21 21.50 11.81 1.79
N SER A 22 21.96 11.74 3.04
CA SER A 22 23.12 12.49 3.56
C SER A 22 24.06 11.62 4.40
N ASP A 23 25.29 12.11 4.59
CA ASP A 23 26.25 11.46 5.48
C ASP A 23 25.83 11.57 6.94
N GLN A 24 25.07 12.62 7.30
CA GLN A 24 24.52 12.78 8.65
C GLN A 24 23.45 11.71 8.96
N GLU A 25 22.52 11.47 8.04
CA GLU A 25 21.55 10.37 8.16
C GLU A 25 22.26 9.03 8.28
N TRP A 26 23.28 8.80 7.44
CA TRP A 26 24.07 7.58 7.54
C TRP A 26 24.73 7.41 8.91
N GLN A 27 25.33 8.46 9.48
CA GLN A 27 25.94 8.39 10.80
C GLN A 27 24.93 8.00 11.88
N ALA A 28 23.72 8.56 11.85
CA ALA A 28 22.65 8.20 12.78
C ALA A 28 22.24 6.73 12.62
N MET A 29 22.04 6.28 11.37
CA MET A 29 21.72 4.90 11.06
C MET A 29 22.85 3.94 11.47
N ALA A 30 24.10 4.23 11.12
CA ALA A 30 25.25 3.41 11.44
C ALA A 30 25.41 3.22 12.97
N SER A 31 25.16 4.29 13.72
CA SER A 31 25.16 4.25 15.20
C SER A 31 24.07 3.32 15.74
N LEU A 32 22.85 3.40 15.19
CA LEU A 32 21.73 2.53 15.57
C LEU A 32 22.00 1.06 15.24
N LEU A 33 22.57 0.79 14.06
CA LEU A 33 22.85 -0.57 13.60
C LEU A 33 24.14 -1.16 14.24
N GLY A 34 24.97 -0.33 14.87
CA GLY A 34 26.27 -0.73 15.39
C GLY A 34 27.33 -0.96 14.29
N ILE A 35 27.16 -0.36 13.11
CA ILE A 35 28.09 -0.45 12.01
C ILE A 35 29.22 0.57 12.21
N ASN A 36 30.43 0.09 12.42
CA ASN A 36 31.63 0.93 12.60
C ASN A 36 32.71 0.54 11.60
N ASP A 37 32.50 0.90 10.33
CA ASP A 37 33.39 0.57 9.22
C ASP A 37 33.75 1.83 8.46
N SER A 38 35.06 2.16 8.44
CA SER A 38 35.59 3.37 7.79
C SER A 38 35.32 3.44 6.29
N ARG A 39 35.03 2.29 5.64
CA ARG A 39 34.66 2.25 4.22
C ARG A 39 33.30 2.92 3.94
N PHE A 40 32.48 3.13 4.94
CA PHE A 40 31.12 3.68 4.76
C PHE A 40 30.97 5.14 5.19
N LEU A 41 32.08 5.85 5.44
CA LEU A 41 32.03 7.23 5.96
C LEU A 41 31.45 8.24 5.00
N THR A 42 31.64 8.09 3.68
CA THR A 42 31.16 9.03 2.67
C THR A 42 30.15 8.39 1.72
N ALA A 43 29.24 9.19 1.16
CA ALA A 43 28.27 8.70 0.17
C ALA A 43 28.93 8.03 -1.05
N ALA A 44 30.10 8.52 -1.49
CA ALA A 44 30.84 7.94 -2.59
C ALA A 44 31.38 6.55 -2.25
N SER A 45 32.01 6.41 -1.08
CA SER A 45 32.55 5.11 -0.65
C SER A 45 31.45 4.11 -0.30
N ARG A 46 30.33 4.55 0.27
CA ARG A 46 29.17 3.67 0.46
C ARG A 46 28.63 3.13 -0.86
N LYS A 47 28.65 3.95 -1.92
CA LYS A 47 28.24 3.49 -3.26
C LYS A 47 29.22 2.50 -3.88
N GLU A 48 30.50 2.68 -3.65
CA GLU A 48 31.56 1.75 -4.09
C GLU A 48 31.44 0.40 -3.40
N PHE A 49 31.14 0.39 -2.10
CA PHE A 49 31.01 -0.82 -1.29
C PHE A 49 29.56 -1.21 -0.99
N GLU A 50 28.61 -0.84 -1.89
CA GLU A 50 27.16 -0.98 -1.68
C GLU A 50 26.74 -2.40 -1.30
N ASN A 51 27.24 -3.41 -1.99
CA ASN A 51 26.90 -4.81 -1.70
C ASN A 51 27.30 -5.25 -0.27
N GLN A 52 28.46 -4.79 0.21
CA GLN A 52 28.93 -5.09 1.56
C GLN A 52 28.14 -4.33 2.61
N LEU A 53 27.76 -3.11 2.30
CA LEU A 53 26.88 -2.28 3.14
C LEU A 53 25.50 -2.91 3.26
N ASP A 54 24.89 -3.27 2.14
CA ASP A 54 23.57 -3.91 2.09
C ASP A 54 23.54 -5.22 2.88
N ALA A 55 24.58 -6.04 2.76
CA ALA A 55 24.69 -7.28 3.54
C ALA A 55 24.74 -7.04 5.06
N GLN A 56 25.41 -5.97 5.52
CA GLN A 56 25.44 -5.62 6.94
C GLN A 56 24.08 -5.10 7.41
N ILE A 57 23.42 -4.28 6.62
CA ILE A 57 22.07 -3.79 6.93
C ILE A 57 21.09 -4.97 6.99
N GLU A 58 21.12 -5.86 5.99
CA GLU A 58 20.22 -7.02 5.95
C GLU A 58 20.47 -7.98 7.13
N THR A 59 21.69 -8.15 7.57
CA THR A 59 22.00 -8.93 8.79
C THR A 59 21.27 -8.36 10.01
N TRP A 60 21.14 -7.04 10.10
CA TRP A 60 20.46 -6.39 11.21
C TRP A 60 18.93 -6.41 11.06
N THR A 61 18.40 -6.18 9.84
CA THR A 61 16.95 -6.15 9.59
C THR A 61 16.32 -7.54 9.61
N SER A 62 16.98 -8.58 9.09
CA SER A 62 16.44 -9.94 8.96
C SER A 62 16.09 -10.61 10.30
N THR A 63 16.60 -10.11 11.39
CA THR A 63 16.31 -10.60 12.75
C THR A 63 15.21 -9.81 13.47
N ARG A 64 14.55 -8.86 12.80
CA ARG A 64 13.59 -7.92 13.39
C ARG A 64 12.32 -7.83 12.57
N ASP A 65 11.21 -7.55 13.24
CA ASP A 65 9.93 -7.23 12.59
C ASP A 65 10.04 -5.96 11.74
N GLN A 66 9.39 -5.93 10.58
CA GLN A 66 9.45 -4.80 9.63
C GLN A 66 8.94 -3.48 10.21
N TRP A 67 7.94 -3.53 11.10
CA TRP A 67 7.41 -2.34 11.76
C TRP A 67 8.33 -1.83 12.87
N ASP A 68 9.01 -2.76 13.58
CA ASP A 68 10.02 -2.40 14.58
C ASP A 68 11.23 -1.74 13.91
N VAL A 69 11.72 -2.31 12.79
CA VAL A 69 12.78 -1.69 11.98
C VAL A 69 12.38 -0.30 11.54
N THR A 70 11.17 -0.15 11.01
CA THR A 70 10.65 1.14 10.54
C THR A 70 10.63 2.18 11.66
N ARG A 71 10.08 1.84 12.83
CA ARG A 71 10.02 2.76 13.98
C ARG A 71 11.40 3.16 14.45
N LEU A 72 12.30 2.21 14.66
CA LEU A 72 13.66 2.46 15.11
C LEU A 72 14.43 3.40 14.18
N LEU A 73 14.26 3.23 12.87
CA LEU A 73 14.91 4.08 11.87
C LEU A 73 14.27 5.47 11.80
N GLN A 74 12.95 5.56 11.82
CA GLN A 74 12.24 6.85 11.82
C GLN A 74 12.52 7.66 13.08
N ASP A 75 12.66 7.03 14.25
CA ASP A 75 13.00 7.68 15.52
C ASP A 75 14.36 8.40 15.49
N VAL A 76 15.28 7.92 14.63
CA VAL A 76 16.59 8.58 14.41
C VAL A 76 16.62 9.40 13.11
N GLY A 77 15.46 9.67 12.53
CA GLY A 77 15.29 10.54 11.36
C GLY A 77 15.62 9.92 10.01
N ILE A 78 15.66 8.59 9.91
CA ILE A 78 15.94 7.88 8.66
C ILE A 78 14.63 7.53 7.95
N PRO A 79 14.45 7.91 6.68
CA PRO A 79 13.33 7.46 5.86
C PRO A 79 13.32 5.93 5.72
N ALA A 80 12.32 5.30 6.31
CA ALA A 80 12.09 3.86 6.23
C ALA A 80 10.59 3.58 6.24
N MET A 81 10.16 2.60 5.43
CA MET A 81 8.77 2.12 5.40
C MET A 81 8.75 0.62 5.10
N PRO A 82 7.84 -0.16 5.73
CA PRO A 82 7.67 -1.56 5.38
C PRO A 82 7.02 -1.69 3.99
N SER A 83 7.29 -2.80 3.30
CA SER A 83 6.52 -3.21 2.14
C SER A 83 5.20 -3.83 2.62
N LEU A 84 4.08 -3.18 2.35
CA LEU A 84 2.78 -3.57 2.89
C LEU A 84 2.05 -4.53 1.95
N ASP A 85 1.51 -5.60 2.51
CA ASP A 85 0.52 -6.44 1.83
C ASP A 85 -0.90 -5.82 1.93
N ALA A 86 -1.89 -6.46 1.31
CA ALA A 86 -3.28 -5.98 1.34
C ALA A 86 -3.87 -5.96 2.76
N ARG A 87 -3.44 -6.86 3.64
CA ARG A 87 -3.87 -6.93 5.03
C ARG A 87 -3.26 -5.81 5.86
N ASP A 88 -1.98 -5.51 5.61
CA ASP A 88 -1.28 -4.40 6.24
C ASP A 88 -1.93 -3.07 5.85
N LEU A 89 -2.25 -2.89 4.55
CA LEU A 89 -2.94 -1.69 4.06
C LEU A 89 -4.31 -1.51 4.73
N GLU A 90 -5.10 -2.59 4.88
CA GLU A 90 -6.40 -2.52 5.56
C GLU A 90 -6.26 -2.05 7.02
N ARG A 91 -5.17 -2.42 7.68
CA ARG A 91 -4.92 -2.15 9.11
C ARG A 91 -4.09 -0.90 9.35
N ASP A 92 -3.53 -0.30 8.30
CA ASP A 92 -2.66 0.87 8.43
C ASP A 92 -3.39 2.03 9.13
N PRO A 93 -2.87 2.54 10.26
CA PRO A 93 -3.54 3.58 11.03
C PRO A 93 -3.69 4.89 10.27
N HIS A 94 -2.72 5.25 9.42
CA HIS A 94 -2.77 6.48 8.63
C HIS A 94 -3.82 6.39 7.53
N LEU A 95 -3.87 5.28 6.80
CA LEU A 95 -4.86 5.06 5.74
C LEU A 95 -6.28 5.04 6.29
N ASN A 96 -6.48 4.41 7.46
CA ASN A 96 -7.77 4.43 8.17
C ASN A 96 -8.13 5.84 8.67
N ALA A 97 -7.20 6.56 9.29
CA ALA A 97 -7.45 7.90 9.82
C ALA A 97 -7.83 8.92 8.73
N ARG A 98 -7.27 8.79 7.51
CA ARG A 98 -7.61 9.64 6.38
C ARG A 98 -8.85 9.17 5.58
N GLY A 99 -9.52 8.08 5.99
CA GLY A 99 -10.70 7.55 5.31
C GLY A 99 -10.40 6.89 3.96
N PHE A 100 -9.16 6.42 3.73
CA PHE A 100 -8.81 5.70 2.50
C PHE A 100 -9.32 4.27 2.49
N ILE A 101 -9.48 3.65 3.67
CA ILE A 101 -10.09 2.33 3.81
C ILE A 101 -11.56 2.52 4.14
N GLU A 102 -12.44 2.10 3.23
CA GLU A 102 -13.89 2.22 3.35
C GLU A 102 -14.54 0.85 3.48
N ARG A 103 -15.58 0.74 4.33
CA ARG A 103 -16.32 -0.50 4.51
C ARG A 103 -17.66 -0.41 3.80
N LEU A 104 -17.84 -1.25 2.77
CA LEU A 104 -19.06 -1.33 1.98
C LEU A 104 -19.77 -2.65 2.23
N ASN A 105 -21.10 -2.61 2.27
CA ASN A 105 -21.93 -3.79 2.48
C ASN A 105 -22.41 -4.33 1.14
N HIS A 106 -21.80 -5.42 0.68
CA HIS A 106 -22.20 -6.12 -0.54
C HIS A 106 -23.30 -7.15 -0.23
N GLN A 107 -24.25 -7.31 -1.14
CA GLN A 107 -25.44 -8.14 -0.89
C GLN A 107 -25.12 -9.62 -0.65
N GLU A 108 -24.12 -10.17 -1.34
CA GLU A 108 -23.75 -11.59 -1.23
C GLU A 108 -22.67 -11.86 -0.18
N VAL A 109 -21.63 -11.00 -0.11
CA VAL A 109 -20.45 -11.27 0.71
C VAL A 109 -20.40 -10.44 2.01
N GLY A 110 -21.39 -9.58 2.22
CA GLY A 110 -21.48 -8.76 3.44
C GLY A 110 -20.49 -7.58 3.44
N ALA A 111 -20.09 -7.14 4.63
CA ALA A 111 -19.23 -5.99 4.83
C ALA A 111 -17.76 -6.32 4.53
N LEU A 112 -17.21 -5.66 3.53
CA LEU A 112 -15.80 -5.77 3.13
C LEU A 112 -15.11 -4.41 3.15
N ALA A 113 -13.83 -4.43 3.50
CA ALA A 113 -12.95 -3.27 3.36
C ALA A 113 -12.54 -3.11 1.89
N HIS A 114 -12.61 -1.87 1.41
CA HIS A 114 -12.18 -1.46 0.08
C HIS A 114 -11.22 -0.30 0.18
N THR A 115 -10.27 -0.23 -0.74
CA THR A 115 -9.48 0.97 -0.94
C THR A 115 -10.33 2.03 -1.62
N GLY A 116 -10.39 3.21 -1.04
CA GLY A 116 -11.04 4.38 -1.61
C GLY A 116 -10.18 5.09 -2.64
N VAL A 117 -10.57 6.29 -2.99
CA VAL A 117 -9.76 7.15 -3.88
C VAL A 117 -8.62 7.82 -3.10
N PRO A 118 -7.40 7.86 -3.66
CA PRO A 118 -6.23 8.38 -2.92
C PRO A 118 -6.23 9.91 -2.79
N TRP A 119 -7.00 10.62 -3.60
CA TRP A 119 -7.16 12.08 -3.52
C TRP A 119 -8.45 12.47 -2.80
N LEU A 120 -8.43 13.62 -2.16
CA LEU A 120 -9.59 14.26 -1.57
C LEU A 120 -9.93 15.51 -2.38
N LEU A 121 -11.14 15.55 -2.94
CA LEU A 121 -11.64 16.71 -3.65
C LEU A 121 -12.21 17.71 -2.65
N HIS A 122 -11.82 19.00 -2.75
CA HIS A 122 -12.30 20.04 -1.84
C HIS A 122 -13.81 20.30 -1.99
N ASP A 123 -14.29 20.39 -3.23
CA ASP A 123 -15.69 20.73 -3.56
C ASP A 123 -16.41 19.62 -4.35
N GLY A 124 -15.96 18.37 -4.21
CA GLY A 124 -16.51 17.24 -4.94
C GLY A 124 -16.83 16.04 -4.03
N PRO A 125 -17.51 15.04 -4.57
CA PRO A 125 -17.77 13.82 -3.85
C PRO A 125 -16.46 13.06 -3.61
N ASN A 126 -16.22 12.67 -2.37
CA ASN A 126 -15.12 11.81 -1.96
C ASN A 126 -15.66 10.43 -1.59
N GLY A 127 -14.78 9.44 -1.69
CA GLY A 127 -15.08 8.09 -1.26
C GLY A 127 -15.80 7.21 -2.29
N VAL A 128 -15.95 5.94 -1.95
CA VAL A 128 -16.65 4.92 -2.74
C VAL A 128 -18.12 4.93 -2.35
N ARG A 129 -19.02 5.11 -3.33
CA ARG A 129 -20.45 5.30 -3.06
C ARG A 129 -21.25 4.01 -3.00
N THR A 130 -20.84 3.01 -3.75
CA THR A 130 -21.56 1.73 -3.88
C THR A 130 -20.56 0.58 -3.91
N PRO A 131 -20.94 -0.61 -3.40
CA PRO A 131 -20.15 -1.82 -3.59
C PRO A 131 -20.14 -2.24 -5.08
N ALA A 132 -19.34 -3.25 -5.40
CA ALA A 132 -19.36 -3.85 -6.71
C ALA A 132 -20.80 -4.33 -7.05
N PRO A 133 -21.28 -4.13 -8.27
CA PRO A 133 -22.61 -4.59 -8.66
C PRO A 133 -22.64 -6.12 -8.82
N MET A 134 -23.80 -6.69 -8.54
CA MET A 134 -24.09 -8.08 -8.89
C MET A 134 -24.35 -8.21 -10.40
N LEU A 135 -24.23 -9.42 -10.92
CA LEU A 135 -24.52 -9.69 -12.33
C LEU A 135 -25.97 -9.27 -12.65
N GLY A 136 -26.11 -8.43 -13.66
CA GLY A 136 -27.42 -7.93 -14.10
C GLY A 136 -28.09 -6.91 -13.18
N GLN A 137 -27.48 -6.49 -12.06
CA GLN A 137 -28.11 -5.62 -11.05
C GLN A 137 -28.67 -4.31 -11.61
N HIS A 138 -28.00 -3.72 -12.60
CA HIS A 138 -28.40 -2.45 -13.21
C HIS A 138 -28.95 -2.58 -14.62
N THR A 139 -29.24 -3.81 -15.10
CA THR A 139 -29.67 -4.04 -16.47
C THR A 139 -30.93 -3.24 -16.81
N ASP A 140 -31.96 -3.31 -15.98
CA ASP A 140 -33.24 -2.63 -16.24
C ASP A 140 -33.09 -1.10 -16.19
N GLU A 141 -32.33 -0.59 -15.22
CA GLU A 141 -32.02 0.83 -15.10
C GLU A 141 -31.30 1.35 -16.35
N ILE A 142 -30.27 0.63 -16.81
CA ILE A 142 -29.50 1.03 -18.00
C ILE A 142 -30.36 0.97 -19.25
N LEU A 143 -31.10 -0.12 -19.46
CA LEU A 143 -31.94 -0.28 -20.65
C LEU A 143 -33.07 0.73 -20.71
N SER A 144 -33.70 1.07 -19.59
CA SER A 144 -34.76 2.09 -19.55
C SER A 144 -34.20 3.51 -19.61
N SER A 145 -33.15 3.85 -18.82
CA SER A 145 -32.68 5.23 -18.69
C SER A 145 -31.80 5.69 -19.87
N LEU A 146 -30.95 4.82 -20.42
CA LEU A 146 -30.03 5.19 -21.51
C LEU A 146 -30.56 4.81 -22.89
N LEU A 147 -31.24 3.67 -23.02
CA LEU A 147 -31.79 3.21 -24.33
C LEU A 147 -33.28 3.52 -24.51
N GLY A 148 -33.96 3.98 -23.46
CA GLY A 148 -35.38 4.33 -23.52
C GLY A 148 -36.32 3.14 -23.73
N LEU A 149 -35.88 1.90 -23.43
CA LEU A 149 -36.73 0.73 -23.57
C LEU A 149 -37.84 0.75 -22.52
N SER A 150 -39.04 0.38 -22.95
CA SER A 150 -40.16 0.16 -22.04
C SER A 150 -39.98 -1.12 -21.22
N GLU A 151 -40.67 -1.22 -20.10
CA GLU A 151 -40.67 -2.43 -19.25
C GLU A 151 -41.09 -3.68 -20.06
N SER A 152 -42.07 -3.55 -20.93
CA SER A 152 -42.55 -4.65 -21.81
C SER A 152 -41.49 -5.13 -22.80
N GLU A 153 -40.68 -4.22 -23.34
CA GLU A 153 -39.54 -4.59 -24.20
C GLU A 153 -38.44 -5.31 -23.46
N ILE A 154 -38.14 -4.86 -22.24
CA ILE A 154 -37.14 -5.50 -21.38
C ILE A 154 -37.59 -6.92 -21.00
N VAL A 155 -38.86 -7.12 -20.59
CA VAL A 155 -39.43 -8.42 -20.31
C VAL A 155 -39.36 -9.33 -21.54
N HIS A 156 -39.71 -8.82 -22.71
CA HIS A 156 -39.60 -9.59 -23.96
C HIS A 156 -38.18 -10.05 -24.27
N LEU A 157 -37.16 -9.21 -23.97
CA LEU A 157 -35.75 -9.60 -24.13
C LEU A 157 -35.35 -10.71 -23.15
N ARG A 158 -35.86 -10.67 -21.90
CA ARG A 158 -35.65 -11.75 -20.92
C ARG A 158 -36.28 -13.06 -21.35
N ASP A 159 -37.54 -13.04 -21.78
CA ASP A 159 -38.25 -14.25 -22.24
C ASP A 159 -37.53 -14.92 -23.39
N ARG A 160 -36.78 -14.19 -24.15
CA ARG A 160 -35.94 -14.71 -25.25
C ARG A 160 -34.52 -15.09 -24.81
N ASN A 161 -34.21 -15.07 -23.53
CA ASN A 161 -32.88 -15.34 -22.96
C ASN A 161 -31.76 -14.48 -23.58
N ILE A 162 -32.07 -13.22 -23.96
CA ILE A 162 -31.08 -12.23 -24.44
C ILE A 162 -30.47 -11.51 -23.26
N LEU A 163 -31.23 -11.34 -22.15
CA LEU A 163 -30.79 -10.75 -20.89
C LEU A 163 -30.67 -11.87 -19.83
N SER A 164 -29.57 -11.85 -19.08
CA SER A 164 -29.34 -12.71 -17.92
C SER A 164 -29.76 -12.03 -16.62
#